data_4fbf3026b68f0d7880450c8cc2cfd28e
#
_entry.id   4fbf3026b68f0d7880450c8cc2cfd28e
#
_cell.length_a   1.000
_cell.length_b   1.000
_cell.length_c   1.000
_cell.angle_alpha   90.00
_cell.angle_beta   90.00
_cell.angle_gamma   90.00
#
_symmetry.space_group_name_H-M   'P 1'
#
loop_
_entity.id
_entity.type
_entity.pdbx_description
1 polymer ?
#
loop_
_entity_poly.entity_id
_entity_poly.type
_entity_poly.pdbx_seq_one_letter_code
_entity_poly.pdbx_strand_id
1 'polypeptide(L)'
;FGISNFTILHTNNLDRGTFICNTLDIDPTVDHAPRRKDILTLPEKRLALQNALRYFHPEDHAMLAPEFANELRDYGRIYMHRLRPTDYEMRAHPIDTYPAKCRQAAAIMLMIQNNLDPVVAQFPHELITYGGNGAVFQNWAQYHIAMGYLSQMTDEQTLVMYSGHPLGLFPSHPDAPRVVITNGMVIPNHSTQDDYERMNALGVSQYGQMTAGSYMYIGPQGIVHGTTITVLNAARKYLNRDDLAGVTYVTSGLGGMSGAQAKAAVIAGAT
;
A
#
# COMPACT_ATOMS: atom_id res chain seq x y z
N PHE A 1 -18.83 29.50 -4.36
CA PHE A 1 -18.01 28.39 -4.87
C PHE A 1 -18.94 27.20 -5.08
N GLY A 2 -19.31 26.97 -6.35
CA GLY A 2 -20.21 25.87 -6.72
C GLY A 2 -19.44 24.54 -6.66
N ILE A 3 -19.89 23.63 -5.79
CA ILE A 3 -19.38 22.26 -5.61
C ILE A 3 -19.99 21.38 -6.73
N SER A 4 -19.81 21.72 -8.00
CA SER A 4 -20.48 21.03 -9.10
C SER A 4 -19.62 19.99 -9.85
N ASN A 5 -18.41 19.65 -9.38
CA ASN A 5 -17.54 18.70 -10.07
C ASN A 5 -16.90 17.67 -9.12
N PHE A 6 -17.66 17.14 -8.17
CA PHE A 6 -17.26 15.92 -7.47
C PHE A 6 -17.60 14.70 -8.35
N THR A 7 -16.59 14.14 -8.98
CA THR A 7 -16.73 12.79 -9.51
C THR A 7 -16.44 11.82 -8.37
N ILE A 8 -17.45 11.59 -7.52
CA ILE A 8 -17.46 10.41 -6.66
C ILE A 8 -17.77 9.26 -7.61
N LEU A 9 -16.74 8.50 -7.98
CA LEU A 9 -16.99 7.17 -8.51
C LEU A 9 -17.56 6.38 -7.34
N HIS A 10 -18.87 6.26 -7.30
CA HIS A 10 -19.52 5.31 -6.42
C HIS A 10 -18.87 3.94 -6.66
N THR A 11 -18.65 3.21 -5.61
CA THR A 11 -18.11 1.85 -5.57
C THR A 11 -18.86 0.86 -6.46
N ASN A 12 -20.01 1.21 -6.99
CA ASN A 12 -20.80 0.49 -7.99
C ASN A 12 -20.13 0.38 -9.38
N ASN A 13 -18.94 0.93 -9.57
CA ASN A 13 -18.23 0.97 -10.85
C ASN A 13 -17.06 -0.03 -10.94
N LEU A 14 -16.92 -0.95 -9.99
CA LEU A 14 -16.14 -2.14 -10.29
C LEU A 14 -16.92 -2.90 -11.36
N ASP A 15 -16.36 -2.98 -12.56
CA ASP A 15 -16.97 -3.68 -13.67
C ASP A 15 -17.28 -5.12 -13.23
N ARG A 16 -18.53 -5.56 -13.40
CA ARG A 16 -18.95 -6.94 -13.07
C ARG A 16 -18.08 -7.99 -13.75
N GLY A 17 -17.46 -7.68 -14.88
CA GLY A 17 -16.48 -8.51 -15.56
C GLY A 17 -15.23 -8.80 -14.71
N THR A 18 -14.84 -7.89 -13.82
CA THR A 18 -13.70 -8.04 -12.91
C THR A 18 -13.92 -9.14 -11.85
N PHE A 19 -15.19 -9.50 -11.57
CA PHE A 19 -15.56 -10.49 -10.54
C PHE A 19 -15.50 -11.95 -10.97
N ILE A 20 -15.41 -12.25 -12.25
CA ILE A 20 -15.78 -13.57 -12.77
C ILE A 20 -14.59 -14.51 -12.94
N CYS A 21 -13.35 -14.02 -12.90
CA CYS A 21 -12.22 -14.76 -13.49
C CYS A 21 -11.23 -15.39 -12.53
N ASN A 22 -11.25 -15.09 -11.22
CA ASN A 22 -10.17 -15.56 -10.37
C ASN A 22 -10.59 -16.76 -9.52
N THR A 23 -9.84 -17.84 -9.63
CA THR A 23 -9.91 -18.96 -8.70
C THR A 23 -9.39 -18.51 -7.35
N LEU A 24 -10.03 -18.96 -6.26
CA LEU A 24 -9.62 -18.72 -4.87
C LEU A 24 -8.40 -19.57 -4.47
N ASP A 25 -7.73 -20.19 -5.44
CA ASP A 25 -6.60 -21.05 -5.18
C ASP A 25 -5.41 -20.21 -4.66
N ILE A 26 -4.94 -20.57 -3.49
CA ILE A 26 -3.72 -20.01 -2.91
C ILE A 26 -2.55 -20.42 -3.79
N ASP A 27 -1.84 -19.47 -4.35
CA ASP A 27 -0.63 -19.74 -5.12
C ASP A 27 0.53 -20.09 -4.17
N PRO A 28 0.96 -21.34 -4.11
CA PRO A 28 2.03 -21.77 -3.18
C PRO A 28 3.42 -21.30 -3.62
N THR A 29 3.55 -20.61 -4.76
CA THR A 29 4.84 -20.13 -5.29
C THR A 29 5.23 -18.77 -4.74
N VAL A 30 4.33 -18.08 -4.06
CA VAL A 30 4.60 -16.79 -3.40
C VAL A 30 4.46 -16.91 -1.88
N ASP A 31 5.17 -16.05 -1.17
CA ASP A 31 5.02 -15.96 0.27
C ASP A 31 3.67 -15.34 0.64
N HIS A 32 3.00 -15.92 1.63
CA HIS A 32 1.73 -15.46 2.16
C HIS A 32 1.85 -14.89 3.56
N ALA A 33 1.07 -13.84 3.84
CA ALA A 33 1.01 -13.25 5.17
C ALA A 33 0.50 -14.28 6.20
N PRO A 34 1.10 -14.33 7.39
CA PRO A 34 0.60 -15.19 8.45
C PRO A 34 -0.81 -14.75 8.86
N ARG A 35 -1.60 -15.73 9.28
CA ARG A 35 -2.93 -15.47 9.83
C ARG A 35 -2.83 -14.40 10.93
N ARG A 36 -3.66 -13.37 10.84
CA ARG A 36 -3.76 -12.32 11.86
C ARG A 36 -4.57 -12.79 13.07
N LYS A 37 -4.32 -12.17 14.21
CA LYS A 37 -5.06 -12.42 15.45
C LYS A 37 -6.56 -12.25 15.22
N ASP A 38 -7.37 -13.22 15.64
CA ASP A 38 -8.83 -13.09 15.70
C ASP A 38 -9.21 -12.27 16.94
N ILE A 39 -9.47 -10.99 16.74
CA ILE A 39 -9.73 -10.03 17.80
C ILE A 39 -11.18 -9.53 17.81
N LEU A 40 -11.93 -9.83 16.73
CA LEU A 40 -13.29 -9.33 16.56
C LEU A 40 -14.32 -10.17 17.28
N THR A 41 -15.24 -9.52 17.98
CA THR A 41 -16.48 -10.13 18.47
C THR A 41 -17.43 -10.49 17.30
N LEU A 42 -18.42 -11.31 17.55
CA LEU A 42 -19.38 -11.71 16.49
C LEU A 42 -20.13 -10.51 15.86
N PRO A 43 -20.60 -9.51 16.64
CA PRO A 43 -21.15 -8.29 16.01
C PRO A 43 -20.14 -7.53 15.14
N GLU A 44 -18.88 -7.48 15.56
CA GLU A 44 -17.83 -6.80 14.79
C GLU A 44 -17.45 -7.56 13.53
N LYS A 45 -17.46 -8.90 13.53
CA LYS A 45 -17.30 -9.70 12.31
C LYS A 45 -18.39 -9.40 11.29
N ARG A 46 -19.64 -9.21 11.74
CA ARG A 46 -20.73 -8.75 10.87
C ARG A 46 -20.49 -7.36 10.31
N LEU A 47 -20.00 -6.44 11.14
CA LEU A 47 -19.65 -5.09 10.71
C LEU A 47 -18.49 -5.10 9.69
N ALA A 48 -17.46 -5.94 9.91
CA ALA A 48 -16.36 -6.11 8.96
C ALA A 48 -16.87 -6.59 7.59
N LEU A 49 -17.80 -7.55 7.57
CA LEU A 49 -18.45 -8.00 6.34
C LEU A 49 -19.26 -6.89 5.66
N GLN A 50 -20.04 -6.11 6.43
CA GLN A 50 -20.78 -4.97 5.89
C GLN A 50 -19.84 -3.93 5.29
N ASN A 51 -18.72 -3.64 5.96
CA ASN A 51 -17.70 -2.72 5.46
C ASN A 51 -17.03 -3.22 4.17
N ALA A 52 -16.82 -4.51 4.05
CA ALA A 52 -16.29 -5.10 2.83
C ALA A 52 -17.30 -5.08 1.68
N LEU A 53 -18.55 -5.45 1.95
CA LEU A 53 -19.60 -5.53 0.95
C LEU A 53 -20.02 -4.16 0.37
N ARG A 54 -19.72 -3.04 1.06
CA ARG A 54 -20.02 -1.68 0.55
C ARG A 54 -19.33 -1.34 -0.78
N TYR A 55 -18.27 -2.07 -1.17
CA TYR A 55 -17.60 -1.89 -2.45
C TYR A 55 -18.37 -2.49 -3.63
N PHE A 56 -19.45 -3.23 -3.38
CA PHE A 56 -20.16 -4.05 -4.37
C PHE A 56 -21.62 -3.68 -4.46
N HIS A 57 -22.21 -3.99 -5.59
CA HIS A 57 -23.65 -3.81 -5.79
C HIS A 57 -24.43 -4.76 -4.85
N PRO A 58 -25.55 -4.33 -4.23
CA PRO A 58 -26.32 -5.17 -3.30
C PRO A 58 -26.72 -6.55 -3.83
N GLU A 59 -26.92 -6.69 -5.14
CA GLU A 59 -27.23 -7.96 -5.80
C GLU A 59 -26.11 -9.00 -5.67
N ASP A 60 -24.85 -8.55 -5.52
CA ASP A 60 -23.68 -9.43 -5.43
C ASP A 60 -23.37 -9.84 -3.98
N HIS A 61 -24.01 -9.20 -2.99
CA HIS A 61 -23.71 -9.42 -1.58
C HIS A 61 -23.94 -10.86 -1.12
N ALA A 62 -25.03 -11.50 -1.60
CA ALA A 62 -25.35 -12.87 -1.23
C ALA A 62 -24.27 -13.88 -1.70
N MET A 63 -23.64 -13.61 -2.84
CA MET A 63 -22.57 -14.41 -3.41
C MET A 63 -21.23 -14.15 -2.70
N LEU A 64 -20.90 -12.88 -2.40
CA LEU A 64 -19.61 -12.48 -1.88
C LEU A 64 -19.47 -12.64 -0.35
N ALA A 65 -20.58 -12.51 0.40
CA ALA A 65 -20.54 -12.54 1.85
C ALA A 65 -19.94 -13.85 2.44
N PRO A 66 -20.27 -15.06 1.94
CA PRO A 66 -19.65 -16.30 2.41
C PRO A 66 -18.15 -16.35 2.15
N GLU A 67 -17.70 -15.84 1.00
CA GLU A 67 -16.29 -15.79 0.63
C GLU A 67 -15.50 -14.87 1.57
N PHE A 68 -15.97 -13.64 1.78
CA PHE A 68 -15.33 -12.69 2.68
C PHE A 68 -15.38 -13.15 4.15
N ALA A 69 -16.43 -13.89 4.54
CA ALA A 69 -16.48 -14.53 5.85
C ALA A 69 -15.40 -15.61 6.01
N ASN A 70 -15.11 -16.37 4.95
CA ASN A 70 -14.03 -17.36 4.93
C ASN A 70 -12.67 -16.66 5.00
N GLU A 71 -12.42 -15.60 4.22
CA GLU A 71 -11.19 -14.83 4.32
C GLU A 71 -10.97 -14.27 5.74
N LEU A 72 -12.01 -13.69 6.36
CA LEU A 72 -11.92 -13.20 7.72
C LEU A 72 -11.60 -14.30 8.73
N ARG A 73 -12.17 -15.50 8.54
CA ARG A 73 -11.88 -16.68 9.37
C ARG A 73 -10.44 -17.17 9.17
N ASP A 74 -9.99 -17.29 7.92
CA ASP A 74 -8.75 -17.98 7.56
C ASP A 74 -7.53 -17.08 7.67
N TYR A 75 -7.66 -15.79 7.36
CA TYR A 75 -6.57 -14.81 7.41
C TYR A 75 -6.70 -13.80 8.57
N GLY A 76 -7.88 -13.68 9.19
CA GLY A 76 -8.19 -12.63 10.16
C GLY A 76 -8.41 -11.26 9.51
N ARG A 77 -8.46 -11.20 8.18
CA ARG A 77 -8.64 -10.00 7.34
C ARG A 77 -9.45 -10.36 6.10
N ILE A 78 -10.03 -9.35 5.46
CA ILE A 78 -10.73 -9.48 4.19
C ILE A 78 -9.89 -8.77 3.12
N TYR A 79 -9.11 -9.54 2.37
CA TYR A 79 -8.23 -9.03 1.31
C TYR A 79 -8.91 -8.96 -0.04
N MET A 80 -10.04 -9.65 -0.22
CA MET A 80 -10.76 -9.77 -1.49
C MET A 80 -9.88 -10.38 -2.59
N HIS A 81 -9.24 -11.51 -2.30
CA HIS A 81 -8.30 -12.19 -3.19
C HIS A 81 -8.87 -12.47 -4.58
N ARG A 82 -10.20 -12.68 -4.68
CA ARG A 82 -10.92 -12.82 -5.96
C ARG A 82 -10.63 -11.67 -6.93
N LEU A 83 -10.40 -10.47 -6.42
CA LEU A 83 -10.17 -9.27 -7.23
C LEU A 83 -8.68 -9.07 -7.59
N ARG A 84 -7.79 -9.94 -7.13
CA ARG A 84 -6.38 -9.84 -7.49
C ARG A 84 -6.22 -9.95 -9.00
N PRO A 85 -5.53 -8.99 -9.65
CA PRO A 85 -5.27 -9.06 -11.07
C PRO A 85 -4.44 -10.30 -11.43
N THR A 86 -4.85 -11.01 -12.48
CA THR A 86 -4.16 -12.21 -13.02
C THR A 86 -3.93 -12.13 -14.52
N ASP A 87 -4.43 -11.09 -15.16
CA ASP A 87 -4.39 -10.84 -16.60
C ASP A 87 -3.16 -10.05 -17.04
N TYR A 88 -2.37 -9.55 -16.08
CA TYR A 88 -1.09 -8.87 -16.33
C TYR A 88 -0.10 -9.15 -15.19
N GLU A 89 1.18 -8.97 -15.47
CA GLU A 89 2.23 -9.10 -14.47
C GLU A 89 2.20 -7.89 -13.51
N MET A 90 2.11 -8.17 -12.20
CA MET A 90 2.17 -7.16 -11.15
C MET A 90 3.61 -6.69 -10.95
N ARG A 91 4.02 -5.71 -11.73
CA ARG A 91 5.34 -5.05 -11.65
C ARG A 91 5.30 -3.66 -12.30
N ALA A 92 6.37 -2.90 -12.15
CA ALA A 92 6.53 -1.66 -12.89
C ALA A 92 6.67 -1.94 -14.39
N HIS A 93 5.90 -1.25 -15.21
CA HIS A 93 5.98 -1.23 -16.66
C HIS A 93 6.50 0.12 -17.15
N PRO A 94 6.89 0.26 -18.44
CA PRO A 94 7.25 1.56 -18.98
C PRO A 94 6.15 2.59 -18.76
N ILE A 95 6.51 3.78 -18.29
CA ILE A 95 5.54 4.80 -17.86
C ILE A 95 4.51 5.17 -18.93
N ASP A 96 4.90 5.12 -20.18
CA ASP A 96 4.03 5.50 -21.31
C ASP A 96 3.00 4.41 -21.68
N THR A 97 3.04 3.25 -21.02
CA THR A 97 2.05 2.17 -21.20
C THR A 97 0.85 2.29 -20.27
N TYR A 98 0.93 3.16 -19.27
CA TYR A 98 -0.17 3.35 -18.32
C TYR A 98 -1.29 4.20 -18.91
N PRO A 99 -2.57 3.79 -18.76
CA PRO A 99 -3.72 4.50 -19.30
C PRO A 99 -4.08 5.72 -18.42
N ALA A 100 -3.18 6.69 -18.31
CA ALA A 100 -3.37 7.87 -17.48
C ALA A 100 -3.37 9.15 -18.34
N LYS A 101 -4.19 10.14 -17.93
CA LYS A 101 -4.29 11.43 -18.64
C LYS A 101 -3.13 12.36 -18.36
N CYS A 102 -2.44 12.20 -17.24
CA CYS A 102 -1.25 12.97 -16.90
C CYS A 102 -0.09 12.06 -16.48
N ARG A 103 1.14 12.50 -16.76
CA ARG A 103 2.34 11.71 -16.51
C ARG A 103 2.57 11.40 -15.03
N GLN A 104 2.17 12.30 -14.15
CA GLN A 104 2.28 12.12 -12.71
C GLN A 104 1.37 10.99 -12.21
N ALA A 105 0.15 10.90 -12.72
CA ALA A 105 -0.75 9.79 -12.41
C ALA A 105 -0.19 8.45 -12.93
N ALA A 106 0.36 8.41 -14.15
CA ALA A 106 1.06 7.24 -14.67
C ALA A 106 2.22 6.80 -13.77
N ALA A 107 3.02 7.76 -13.28
CA ALA A 107 4.12 7.48 -12.35
C ALA A 107 3.62 6.89 -11.02
N ILE A 108 2.48 7.36 -10.49
CA ILE A 108 1.88 6.81 -9.27
C ILE A 108 1.37 5.39 -9.52
N MET A 109 0.69 5.12 -10.65
CA MET A 109 0.25 3.77 -11.03
C MET A 109 1.43 2.81 -11.13
N LEU A 110 2.51 3.23 -11.77
CA LEU A 110 3.76 2.48 -11.88
C LEU A 110 4.33 2.17 -10.48
N MET A 111 4.38 3.16 -9.58
CA MET A 111 4.90 2.99 -8.22
C MET A 111 4.04 2.03 -7.38
N ILE A 112 2.71 2.08 -7.53
CA ILE A 112 1.80 1.13 -6.88
C ILE A 112 2.11 -0.30 -7.33
N GLN A 113 2.23 -0.54 -8.63
CA GLN A 113 2.53 -1.87 -9.17
C GLN A 113 3.93 -2.33 -8.80
N ASN A 114 4.93 -1.43 -8.80
CA ASN A 114 6.27 -1.76 -8.32
C ASN A 114 6.26 -2.20 -6.84
N ASN A 115 5.47 -1.54 -5.99
CA ASN A 115 5.36 -1.93 -4.58
C ASN A 115 4.69 -3.30 -4.37
N LEU A 116 3.86 -3.72 -5.31
CA LEU A 116 3.12 -5.00 -5.26
C LEU A 116 3.78 -6.11 -6.10
N ASP A 117 4.89 -5.81 -6.78
CA ASP A 117 5.69 -6.81 -7.50
C ASP A 117 6.12 -7.93 -6.53
N PRO A 118 5.87 -9.22 -6.85
CA PRO A 118 6.28 -10.34 -6.01
C PRO A 118 7.78 -10.39 -5.66
N VAL A 119 8.63 -9.76 -6.48
CA VAL A 119 10.07 -9.63 -6.19
C VAL A 119 10.36 -8.52 -5.18
N VAL A 120 9.44 -7.59 -4.98
CA VAL A 120 9.58 -6.42 -4.09
C VAL A 120 8.75 -6.56 -2.83
N ALA A 121 7.48 -6.95 -2.96
CA ALA A 121 6.54 -7.05 -1.84
C ALA A 121 6.83 -8.28 -0.98
N GLN A 122 6.67 -8.14 0.34
CA GLN A 122 6.83 -9.25 1.27
C GLN A 122 5.69 -10.28 1.13
N PHE A 123 4.45 -9.81 1.05
CA PHE A 123 3.27 -10.65 0.85
C PHE A 123 2.36 -9.99 -0.20
N PRO A 124 2.68 -10.17 -1.50
CA PRO A 124 2.04 -9.41 -2.57
C PRO A 124 0.55 -9.70 -2.69
N HIS A 125 0.10 -10.93 -2.42
CA HIS A 125 -1.31 -11.30 -2.50
C HIS A 125 -2.16 -10.64 -1.41
N GLU A 126 -1.56 -10.35 -0.25
CA GLU A 126 -2.18 -9.66 0.88
C GLU A 126 -1.87 -8.16 0.89
N LEU A 127 -1.33 -7.61 -0.22
CA LEU A 127 -1.04 -6.18 -0.39
C LEU A 127 -0.02 -5.64 0.63
N ILE A 128 0.77 -6.50 1.25
CA ILE A 128 1.77 -6.13 2.24
C ILE A 128 3.14 -6.02 1.57
N THR A 129 3.69 -4.82 1.59
CA THR A 129 4.96 -4.53 0.92
C THR A 129 6.17 -4.84 1.80
N TYR A 130 6.15 -4.48 3.09
CA TYR A 130 7.24 -4.78 4.02
C TYR A 130 6.80 -4.70 5.49
N GLY A 131 7.70 -5.13 6.39
CA GLY A 131 7.50 -4.99 7.84
C GLY A 131 6.41 -5.88 8.42
N GLY A 132 5.98 -6.90 7.69
CA GLY A 132 4.98 -7.88 8.13
C GLY A 132 3.52 -7.41 8.07
N ASN A 133 3.28 -6.11 7.97
CA ASN A 133 1.93 -5.52 7.98
C ASN A 133 1.83 -4.16 7.26
N GLY A 134 2.93 -3.64 6.72
CA GLY A 134 2.93 -2.39 5.98
C GLY A 134 2.24 -2.54 4.63
N ALA A 135 1.01 -2.06 4.51
CA ALA A 135 0.14 -2.27 3.36
C ALA A 135 -0.05 -1.00 2.53
N VAL A 136 -0.17 -1.19 1.22
CA VAL A 136 -0.54 -0.13 0.25
C VAL A 136 -2.05 0.11 0.30
N PHE A 137 -2.81 -0.97 0.29
CA PHE A 137 -4.27 -1.01 0.41
C PHE A 137 -4.68 -2.07 1.44
N GLN A 138 -5.91 -2.00 1.93
CA GLN A 138 -6.43 -3.03 2.82
C GLN A 138 -6.95 -4.26 2.05
N ASN A 139 -7.43 -4.04 0.82
CA ASN A 139 -8.02 -5.07 -0.03
C ASN A 139 -7.89 -4.71 -1.51
N TRP A 140 -8.11 -5.68 -2.38
CA TRP A 140 -7.97 -5.53 -3.82
C TRP A 140 -9.02 -4.62 -4.47
N ALA A 141 -10.21 -4.45 -3.86
CA ALA A 141 -11.17 -3.47 -4.36
C ALA A 141 -10.60 -2.04 -4.30
N GLN A 142 -9.91 -1.70 -3.22
CA GLN A 142 -9.26 -0.39 -3.07
C GLN A 142 -8.18 -0.16 -4.13
N TYR A 143 -7.42 -1.20 -4.48
CA TYR A 143 -6.45 -1.14 -5.58
C TYR A 143 -7.14 -0.77 -6.90
N HIS A 144 -8.18 -1.49 -7.30
CA HIS A 144 -8.90 -1.22 -8.56
C HIS A 144 -9.49 0.18 -8.60
N ILE A 145 -10.11 0.63 -7.50
CA ILE A 145 -10.69 1.97 -7.41
C ILE A 145 -9.59 3.04 -7.54
N ALA A 146 -8.46 2.87 -6.86
CA ALA A 146 -7.36 3.82 -6.94
C ALA A 146 -6.76 3.88 -8.36
N MET A 147 -6.54 2.73 -9.01
CA MET A 147 -6.06 2.67 -10.39
C MET A 147 -7.07 3.31 -11.37
N GLY A 148 -8.38 3.09 -11.16
CA GLY A 148 -9.43 3.73 -11.92
C GLY A 148 -9.46 5.25 -11.75
N TYR A 149 -9.27 5.77 -10.55
CA TYR A 149 -9.14 7.21 -10.32
C TYR A 149 -7.90 7.78 -10.99
N LEU A 150 -6.76 7.12 -10.86
CA LEU A 150 -5.50 7.58 -11.44
C LEU A 150 -5.56 7.61 -12.97
N SER A 151 -6.24 6.64 -13.60
CA SER A 151 -6.42 6.64 -15.06
C SER A 151 -7.26 7.81 -15.58
N GLN A 152 -8.16 8.34 -14.75
CA GLN A 152 -9.07 9.43 -15.10
C GLN A 152 -8.57 10.81 -14.62
N MET A 153 -7.60 10.84 -13.73
CA MET A 153 -7.08 12.06 -13.10
C MET A 153 -6.48 13.02 -14.13
N THR A 154 -6.83 14.29 -14.00
CA THR A 154 -6.19 15.39 -14.71
C THR A 154 -5.11 16.03 -13.81
N ASP A 155 -4.32 16.93 -14.37
CA ASP A 155 -3.32 17.73 -13.63
C ASP A 155 -3.94 18.82 -12.72
N GLU A 156 -5.25 19.05 -12.83
CA GLU A 156 -6.02 19.92 -11.93
C GLU A 156 -6.76 19.16 -10.82
N GLN A 157 -6.39 17.90 -10.57
CA GLN A 157 -7.02 17.07 -9.56
C GLN A 157 -5.99 16.43 -8.63
N THR A 158 -6.42 16.13 -7.41
CA THR A 158 -5.67 15.37 -6.41
C THR A 158 -6.51 14.18 -5.94
N LEU A 159 -5.94 12.99 -5.98
CA LEU A 159 -6.51 11.81 -5.34
C LEU A 159 -6.30 11.89 -3.83
N VAL A 160 -7.40 11.86 -3.07
CA VAL A 160 -7.34 11.80 -1.60
C VAL A 160 -7.61 10.37 -1.14
N MET A 161 -6.70 9.88 -0.29
CA MET A 161 -6.71 8.53 0.26
C MET A 161 -6.73 8.58 1.79
N TYR A 162 -7.43 7.63 2.41
CA TYR A 162 -7.42 7.42 3.85
C TYR A 162 -7.23 5.94 4.16
N SER A 163 -6.13 5.59 4.81
CA SER A 163 -5.84 4.19 5.21
C SER A 163 -6.12 3.16 4.10
N GLY A 164 -5.66 3.43 2.88
CA GLY A 164 -5.91 2.61 1.70
C GLY A 164 -7.24 2.88 0.98
N HIS A 165 -8.19 3.60 1.60
CA HIS A 165 -9.46 3.93 0.97
C HIS A 165 -9.32 5.11 0.00
N PRO A 166 -9.57 4.93 -1.29
CA PRO A 166 -9.66 6.04 -2.24
C PRO A 166 -10.96 6.81 -1.98
N LEU A 167 -10.86 8.06 -1.54
CA LEU A 167 -12.03 8.89 -1.21
C LEU A 167 -12.57 9.61 -2.44
N GLY A 168 -11.73 9.98 -3.39
CA GLY A 168 -12.13 10.64 -4.63
C GLY A 168 -11.06 11.53 -5.22
N LEU A 169 -11.35 12.03 -6.44
CA LEU A 169 -10.59 13.06 -7.11
C LEU A 169 -11.17 14.43 -6.73
N PHE A 170 -10.34 15.23 -6.09
CA PHE A 170 -10.72 16.57 -5.65
C PHE A 170 -10.10 17.63 -6.57
N PRO A 171 -10.79 18.75 -6.83
CA PRO A 171 -10.24 19.88 -7.56
C PRO A 171 -8.96 20.38 -6.90
N SER A 172 -7.95 20.67 -7.70
CA SER A 172 -6.62 21.01 -7.24
C SER A 172 -5.95 21.96 -8.25
N HIS A 173 -4.64 22.12 -8.15
CA HIS A 173 -3.83 22.99 -9.00
C HIS A 173 -2.69 22.16 -9.62
N PRO A 174 -2.20 22.48 -10.84
CA PRO A 174 -1.12 21.71 -11.48
C PRO A 174 0.15 21.54 -10.63
N ASP A 175 0.47 22.51 -9.78
CA ASP A 175 1.62 22.46 -8.87
C ASP A 175 1.31 21.74 -7.53
N ALA A 176 0.05 21.33 -7.29
CA ALA A 176 -0.31 20.61 -6.07
C ALA A 176 0.08 19.12 -6.17
N PRO A 177 0.24 18.43 -5.03
CA PRO A 177 0.43 16.99 -5.03
C PRO A 177 -0.70 16.25 -5.74
N ARG A 178 -0.34 15.27 -6.58
CA ARG A 178 -1.34 14.44 -7.29
C ARG A 178 -2.05 13.44 -6.37
N VAL A 179 -1.45 13.11 -5.24
CA VAL A 179 -2.06 12.23 -4.24
C VAL A 179 -1.78 12.77 -2.84
N VAL A 180 -2.80 12.72 -1.99
CA VAL A 180 -2.69 12.98 -0.55
C VAL A 180 -3.16 11.73 0.18
N ILE A 181 -2.28 11.16 0.99
CA ILE A 181 -2.54 9.92 1.73
C ILE A 181 -2.48 10.23 3.21
N THR A 182 -3.52 9.83 3.93
CA THR A 182 -3.57 9.88 5.38
C THR A 182 -3.71 8.48 5.95
N ASN A 183 -3.11 8.24 7.11
CA ASN A 183 -3.29 7.01 7.86
C ASN A 183 -3.86 7.38 9.24
N GLY A 184 -5.14 7.14 9.44
CA GLY A 184 -5.95 7.78 10.44
C GLY A 184 -5.93 7.19 11.84
N MET A 185 -4.92 6.40 12.23
CA MET A 185 -4.92 5.72 13.55
C MET A 185 -4.10 6.42 14.64
N VAL A 186 -3.95 7.71 14.60
CA VAL A 186 -3.30 8.42 15.72
C VAL A 186 -4.37 9.07 16.59
N ILE A 187 -5.10 8.23 17.33
CA ILE A 187 -6.03 8.70 18.38
C ILE A 187 -5.38 8.29 19.70
N PRO A 188 -4.94 9.24 20.55
CA PRO A 188 -4.10 8.95 21.72
C PRO A 188 -4.62 7.85 22.65
N ASN A 189 -5.93 7.76 22.84
CA ASN A 189 -6.54 6.76 23.72
C ASN A 189 -6.96 5.45 23.01
N HIS A 190 -6.68 5.32 21.70
CA HIS A 190 -7.11 4.21 20.87
C HIS A 190 -5.99 3.83 19.87
N SER A 191 -4.75 3.75 20.34
CA SER A 191 -3.58 3.43 19.50
C SER A 191 -2.70 2.34 20.10
N THR A 192 -3.31 1.44 20.87
CA THR A 192 -2.67 0.20 21.29
C THR A 192 -2.52 -0.76 20.09
N GLN A 193 -1.67 -1.77 20.21
CA GLN A 193 -1.55 -2.81 19.18
C GLN A 193 -2.88 -3.49 18.89
N ASP A 194 -3.68 -3.77 19.91
CA ASP A 194 -5.00 -4.40 19.76
C ASP A 194 -6.00 -3.45 19.06
N ASP A 195 -5.92 -2.15 19.29
CA ASP A 195 -6.73 -1.17 18.55
C ASP A 195 -6.40 -1.18 17.05
N TYR A 196 -5.11 -1.23 16.68
CA TYR A 196 -4.67 -1.34 15.30
C TYR A 196 -5.17 -2.64 14.66
N GLU A 197 -5.00 -3.77 15.33
CA GLU A 197 -5.46 -5.08 14.84
C GLU A 197 -6.98 -5.09 14.64
N ARG A 198 -7.73 -4.55 15.60
CA ARG A 198 -9.19 -4.47 15.55
C ARG A 198 -9.67 -3.57 14.42
N MET A 199 -9.15 -2.37 14.30
CA MET A 199 -9.57 -1.40 13.28
C MET A 199 -9.19 -1.86 11.87
N ASN A 200 -8.06 -2.54 11.73
CA ASN A 200 -7.68 -3.17 10.47
C ASN A 200 -8.63 -4.33 10.11
N ALA A 201 -8.95 -5.22 11.06
CA ALA A 201 -9.88 -6.32 10.83
C ALA A 201 -11.30 -5.85 10.49
N LEU A 202 -11.72 -4.70 11.04
CA LEU A 202 -12.99 -4.05 10.68
C LEU A 202 -12.98 -3.39 9.29
N GLY A 203 -11.82 -3.30 8.63
CA GLY A 203 -11.69 -2.59 7.37
C GLY A 203 -11.82 -1.07 7.51
N VAL A 204 -11.51 -0.51 8.68
CA VAL A 204 -11.60 0.94 8.97
C VAL A 204 -10.25 1.61 8.77
N SER A 205 -9.19 1.04 9.33
CA SER A 205 -7.83 1.58 9.21
C SER A 205 -6.84 0.47 8.93
N GLN A 206 -5.76 0.79 8.25
CA GLN A 206 -4.67 -0.16 8.04
C GLN A 206 -3.49 0.17 8.94
N TYR A 207 -2.69 -0.85 9.25
CA TYR A 207 -1.37 -0.65 9.82
C TYR A 207 -0.43 -0.27 8.67
N GLY A 208 -0.37 1.02 8.37
CA GLY A 208 0.48 1.53 7.31
C GLY A 208 1.83 1.95 7.86
N GLN A 209 2.89 1.41 7.31
CA GLN A 209 4.17 2.06 7.41
C GLN A 209 4.20 3.21 6.40
N MET A 210 4.88 4.31 6.74
CA MET A 210 4.81 5.56 5.98
C MET A 210 5.11 5.37 4.50
N THR A 211 6.18 4.63 4.15
CA THR A 211 6.58 4.42 2.76
C THR A 211 5.65 3.47 2.00
N ALA A 212 5.13 2.43 2.64
CA ALA A 212 4.14 1.54 2.03
C ALA A 212 2.85 2.30 1.72
N GLY A 213 2.32 3.03 2.70
CA GLY A 213 1.08 3.80 2.55
C GLY A 213 1.17 4.95 1.55
N SER A 214 2.36 5.50 1.30
CA SER A 214 2.57 6.61 0.36
C SER A 214 3.00 6.17 -1.04
N TYR A 215 3.06 4.88 -1.33
CA TYR A 215 3.58 4.31 -2.59
C TYR A 215 5.03 4.70 -2.92
N MET A 216 5.82 5.08 -1.91
CA MET A 216 7.20 5.56 -2.09
C MET A 216 8.25 4.50 -1.77
N TYR A 217 7.84 3.33 -1.28
CA TYR A 217 8.75 2.22 -1.06
C TYR A 217 9.06 1.52 -2.37
N ILE A 218 10.28 1.68 -2.84
CA ILE A 218 10.77 1.11 -4.09
C ILE A 218 11.80 -0.01 -3.88
N GLY A 219 11.97 -0.45 -2.64
CA GLY A 219 12.89 -1.50 -2.24
C GLY A 219 14.06 -0.99 -1.39
N PRO A 220 15.03 -1.88 -1.08
CA PRO A 220 16.18 -1.56 -0.21
C PRO A 220 17.06 -0.42 -0.71
N GLN A 221 17.08 -0.15 -2.02
CA GLN A 221 17.92 0.90 -2.61
C GLN A 221 17.62 2.29 -2.04
N GLY A 222 16.37 2.61 -1.69
CA GLY A 222 16.02 3.90 -1.09
C GLY A 222 16.70 4.10 0.26
N ILE A 223 16.74 3.06 1.08
CA ILE A 223 17.42 3.10 2.40
C ILE A 223 18.94 3.12 2.24
N VAL A 224 19.51 2.33 1.33
CA VAL A 224 20.96 2.34 1.06
C VAL A 224 21.39 3.73 0.59
N HIS A 225 20.67 4.35 -0.33
CA HIS A 225 20.95 5.70 -0.82
C HIS A 225 20.87 6.74 0.31
N GLY A 226 19.77 6.76 1.05
CA GLY A 226 19.57 7.70 2.16
C GLY A 226 20.63 7.55 3.26
N THR A 227 20.99 6.33 3.60
CA THR A 227 22.06 6.06 4.60
C THR A 227 23.42 6.49 4.07
N THR A 228 23.75 6.19 2.81
CA THR A 228 25.02 6.61 2.19
C THR A 228 25.19 8.12 2.24
N ILE A 229 24.17 8.88 1.83
CA ILE A 229 24.23 10.36 1.90
C ILE A 229 24.38 10.83 3.35
N THR A 230 23.66 10.21 4.28
CA THR A 230 23.71 10.60 5.69
C THR A 230 25.11 10.39 6.29
N VAL A 231 25.74 9.25 6.06
CA VAL A 231 27.07 8.97 6.60
C VAL A 231 28.16 9.82 5.92
N LEU A 232 28.04 10.07 4.61
CA LEU A 232 28.97 11.00 3.92
C LEU A 232 28.81 12.43 4.43
N ASN A 233 27.60 12.91 4.66
CA ASN A 233 27.40 14.24 5.25
C ASN A 233 27.90 14.33 6.70
N ALA A 234 27.78 13.25 7.47
CA ALA A 234 28.37 13.17 8.80
C ALA A 234 29.91 13.22 8.72
N ALA A 235 30.54 12.50 7.77
CA ALA A 235 31.97 12.56 7.53
C ALA A 235 32.43 13.99 7.18
N ARG A 236 31.73 14.66 6.27
CA ARG A 236 32.04 16.06 5.93
C ARG A 236 31.92 17.00 7.13
N LYS A 237 30.81 16.87 7.86
CA LYS A 237 30.50 17.79 8.96
C LYS A 237 31.36 17.59 10.19
N TYR A 238 31.67 16.35 10.56
CA TYR A 238 32.31 16.04 11.84
C TYR A 238 33.75 15.58 11.71
N LEU A 239 34.16 15.00 10.57
CA LEU A 239 35.49 14.52 10.32
C LEU A 239 36.24 15.35 9.28
N ASN A 240 35.60 16.33 8.66
CA ASN A 240 36.13 17.14 7.56
C ASN A 240 36.71 16.28 6.42
N ARG A 241 35.93 15.27 5.98
CA ARG A 241 36.36 14.29 4.96
C ARG A 241 35.21 14.07 3.97
N ASP A 242 35.56 13.81 2.72
CA ASP A 242 34.60 13.52 1.66
C ASP A 242 34.21 12.02 1.58
N ASP A 243 34.97 11.15 2.26
CA ASP A 243 34.70 9.71 2.35
C ASP A 243 34.96 9.19 3.77
N LEU A 244 34.76 7.91 3.97
CA LEU A 244 35.03 7.20 5.22
C LEU A 244 36.18 6.20 5.10
N ALA A 245 37.11 6.38 4.15
CA ALA A 245 38.24 5.49 3.98
C ALA A 245 39.08 5.37 5.30
N GLY A 246 39.27 4.15 5.81
CA GLY A 246 39.95 3.88 7.06
C GLY A 246 39.18 4.25 8.34
N VAL A 247 37.87 4.58 8.22
CA VAL A 247 37.00 4.79 9.38
C VAL A 247 36.20 3.53 9.64
N THR A 248 36.18 3.08 10.90
CA THR A 248 35.31 1.97 11.30
C THR A 248 33.91 2.45 11.55
N TYR A 249 32.95 1.86 10.81
CA TYR A 249 31.52 2.11 11.00
C TYR A 249 30.91 1.00 11.87
N VAL A 250 30.35 1.37 13.01
CA VAL A 250 29.72 0.41 13.93
C VAL A 250 28.22 0.61 13.96
N THR A 251 27.47 -0.46 13.73
CA THR A 251 26.01 -0.48 13.78
C THR A 251 25.51 -1.79 14.36
N SER A 252 24.21 -1.88 14.59
CA SER A 252 23.57 -3.11 15.09
C SER A 252 22.37 -3.47 14.23
N GLY A 253 22.09 -4.80 14.13
CA GLY A 253 20.98 -5.34 13.36
C GLY A 253 21.35 -5.64 11.90
N LEU A 254 20.67 -6.65 11.32
CA LEU A 254 20.81 -7.09 9.92
C LEU A 254 19.46 -7.31 9.24
N GLY A 255 18.38 -6.73 9.77
CA GLY A 255 17.06 -6.75 9.15
C GLY A 255 17.00 -5.89 7.88
N GLY A 256 15.83 -5.83 7.23
CA GLY A 256 15.65 -5.10 5.97
C GLY A 256 16.10 -3.65 5.99
N MET A 257 15.94 -2.96 7.12
CA MET A 257 16.41 -1.58 7.30
C MET A 257 17.89 -1.52 7.71
N SER A 258 18.27 -2.26 8.75
CA SER A 258 19.63 -2.19 9.33
C SER A 258 20.69 -2.82 8.41
N GLY A 259 20.35 -3.85 7.64
CA GLY A 259 21.27 -4.46 6.67
C GLY A 259 21.71 -3.49 5.56
N ALA A 260 20.91 -2.49 5.25
CA ALA A 260 21.28 -1.43 4.31
C ALA A 260 22.42 -0.53 4.83
N GLN A 261 22.60 -0.42 6.15
CA GLN A 261 23.63 0.41 6.76
C GLN A 261 25.04 -0.11 6.46
N ALA A 262 25.25 -1.43 6.57
CA ALA A 262 26.53 -2.05 6.23
C ALA A 262 26.91 -1.79 4.76
N LYS A 263 25.96 -1.98 3.84
CA LYS A 263 26.17 -1.71 2.40
C LYS A 263 26.47 -0.23 2.14
N ALA A 264 25.73 0.67 2.79
CA ALA A 264 25.94 2.12 2.67
C ALA A 264 27.31 2.56 3.21
N ALA A 265 27.75 1.98 4.33
CA ALA A 265 29.05 2.25 4.92
C ALA A 265 30.19 1.83 3.98
N VAL A 266 30.11 0.64 3.38
CA VAL A 266 31.08 0.16 2.37
C VAL A 266 31.11 1.07 1.14
N ILE A 267 29.95 1.50 0.63
CA ILE A 267 29.87 2.46 -0.49
C ILE A 267 30.55 3.78 -0.14
N ALA A 268 30.42 4.23 1.12
CA ALA A 268 31.08 5.44 1.62
C ALA A 268 32.59 5.27 1.93
N GLY A 269 33.12 4.06 1.78
CA GLY A 269 34.55 3.74 2.00
C GLY A 269 34.89 3.28 3.40
N ALA A 270 33.92 3.09 4.30
CA ALA A 270 34.14 2.61 5.66
C ALA A 270 34.47 1.11 5.73
N THR A 271 35.09 0.73 6.85
CA THR A 271 35.36 -0.66 7.21
C THR A 271 34.43 -1.12 8.32
#